data_68cbe2cede48b2e2fc11f11e0e43c162
#
_entry.id   68cbe2cede48b2e2fc11f11e0e43c162
#
_cell.length_a   1.000
_cell.length_b   1.000
_cell.length_c   1.000
_cell.angle_alpha   90.00
_cell.angle_beta   90.00
_cell.angle_gamma   90.00
#
_symmetry.space_group_name_H-M   'P 1'
#
loop_
_entity.id
_entity.type
_entity.pdbx_description
1 polymer ?
#
loop_
_entity_poly.entity_id
_entity_poly.type
_entity_poly.pdbx_seq_one_letter_code
_entity_poly.pdbx_strand_id
1 'polypeptide(L)'
;MTYDKIILGAGLYGLYAAQKCGAAGQCVLVLERDPAPFMRATYINQARVHMGYHYPRSYSTAIKSAHYFERFCRDYGFCLHTEFDQVYATSAHFSWTNAAEFRRFCAAAGIRCDDVPPERYFNKGLCDGAFLTTEYTYDCLLYTSDAADD
;
A
#
# COMPACT_ATOMS: atom_id res chain seq x y z
N MET A 1 -23.53 -29.36 0.96
CA MET A 1 -23.10 -28.18 1.73
C MET A 1 -23.48 -26.95 0.92
N THR A 2 -24.16 -25.99 1.50
CA THR A 2 -24.61 -24.78 0.82
C THR A 2 -23.73 -23.62 1.27
N TYR A 3 -23.25 -22.80 0.34
CA TYR A 3 -22.42 -21.64 0.61
C TYR A 3 -23.22 -20.35 0.36
N ASP A 4 -23.06 -19.37 1.24
CA ASP A 4 -23.66 -18.04 1.05
C ASP A 4 -22.87 -17.21 0.03
N LYS A 5 -21.56 -17.43 -0.05
CA LYS A 5 -20.65 -16.74 -0.98
C LYS A 5 -19.66 -17.71 -1.59
N ILE A 6 -19.34 -17.47 -2.86
CA ILE A 6 -18.21 -18.10 -3.56
C ILE A 6 -17.28 -16.99 -4.03
N ILE A 7 -16.01 -17.05 -3.62
CA ILE A 7 -14.98 -16.10 -3.98
C ILE A 7 -13.99 -16.76 -4.91
N LEU A 8 -13.72 -16.15 -6.04
CA LEU A 8 -12.77 -16.64 -7.03
C LEU A 8 -11.43 -15.92 -6.88
N GLY A 9 -10.41 -16.66 -6.44
CA GLY A 9 -9.05 -16.19 -6.20
C GLY A 9 -8.75 -15.97 -4.72
N ALA A 10 -7.63 -16.53 -4.25
CA ALA A 10 -7.09 -16.37 -2.91
C ALA A 10 -5.93 -15.35 -2.89
N GLY A 11 -6.06 -14.26 -3.61
CA GLY A 11 -5.20 -13.08 -3.46
C GLY A 11 -5.67 -12.19 -2.29
N LEU A 12 -4.96 -11.09 -2.02
CA LEU A 12 -5.25 -10.17 -0.91
C LEU A 12 -6.74 -9.76 -0.82
N TYR A 13 -7.34 -9.37 -1.94
CA TYR A 13 -8.74 -8.94 -1.94
C TYR A 13 -9.72 -10.10 -1.72
N GLY A 14 -9.42 -11.27 -2.28
CA GLY A 14 -10.27 -12.45 -2.11
C GLY A 14 -10.31 -12.93 -0.67
N LEU A 15 -9.14 -13.04 -0.03
CA LEU A 15 -9.06 -13.45 1.38
C LEU A 15 -9.62 -12.39 2.32
N TYR A 16 -9.37 -11.11 2.06
CA TYR A 16 -10.00 -10.02 2.82
C TYR A 16 -11.53 -10.11 2.75
N ALA A 17 -12.09 -10.34 1.57
CA ALA A 17 -13.53 -10.49 1.40
C ALA A 17 -14.06 -11.74 2.12
N ALA A 18 -13.32 -12.87 2.06
CA ALA A 18 -13.66 -14.09 2.76
C ALA A 18 -13.72 -13.88 4.27
N GLN A 19 -12.69 -13.28 4.85
CA GLN A 19 -12.63 -12.94 6.27
C GLN A 19 -13.80 -12.04 6.70
N LYS A 20 -14.11 -10.99 5.94
CA LYS A 20 -15.23 -10.09 6.28
C LYS A 20 -16.59 -10.77 6.18
N CYS A 21 -16.79 -11.64 5.20
CA CYS A 21 -18.02 -12.42 5.07
C CYS A 21 -18.14 -13.48 6.18
N GLY A 22 -17.04 -14.19 6.50
CA GLY A 22 -16.99 -15.15 7.60
C GLY A 22 -17.27 -14.50 8.95
N ALA A 23 -16.65 -13.36 9.25
CA ALA A 23 -16.92 -12.58 10.45
C ALA A 23 -18.39 -12.08 10.56
N ALA A 24 -19.09 -11.98 9.43
CA ALA A 24 -20.52 -11.70 9.36
C ALA A 24 -21.41 -12.96 9.49
N GLY A 25 -20.81 -14.13 9.80
CA GLY A 25 -21.53 -15.40 9.98
C GLY A 25 -21.92 -16.10 8.68
N GLN A 26 -21.35 -15.69 7.53
CA GLN A 26 -21.65 -16.31 6.24
C GLN A 26 -20.71 -17.51 5.97
N CYS A 27 -21.27 -18.58 5.39
CA CYS A 27 -20.52 -19.72 4.91
C CYS A 27 -19.87 -19.38 3.57
N VAL A 28 -18.54 -19.31 3.52
CA VAL A 28 -17.77 -18.85 2.35
C VAL A 28 -16.95 -19.98 1.76
N LEU A 29 -16.99 -20.12 0.43
CA LEU A 29 -16.09 -20.98 -0.33
C LEU A 29 -15.11 -20.10 -1.12
N VAL A 30 -13.81 -20.28 -0.91
CA VAL A 30 -12.76 -19.65 -1.72
C VAL A 30 -12.20 -20.68 -2.70
N LEU A 31 -12.21 -20.34 -3.97
CA LEU A 31 -11.64 -21.17 -5.04
C LEU A 31 -10.38 -20.49 -5.59
N GLU A 32 -9.25 -21.16 -5.46
CA GLU A 32 -7.97 -20.70 -6.02
C GLU A 32 -7.49 -21.70 -7.08
N ARG A 33 -6.95 -21.16 -8.17
CA ARG A 33 -6.42 -21.94 -9.28
C ARG A 33 -5.01 -22.44 -9.02
N ASP A 34 -4.21 -21.65 -8.32
CA ASP A 34 -2.82 -21.95 -8.01
C ASP A 34 -2.73 -22.84 -6.75
N PRO A 35 -1.64 -23.58 -6.54
CA PRO A 35 -1.52 -24.51 -5.41
C PRO A 35 -1.44 -23.84 -4.03
N ALA A 36 -1.28 -22.50 -3.98
CA ALA A 36 -1.23 -21.73 -2.76
C ALA A 36 -1.85 -20.34 -2.97
N PRO A 37 -2.30 -19.66 -1.90
CA PRO A 37 -2.74 -18.27 -1.99
C PRO A 37 -1.59 -17.32 -2.36
N PHE A 38 -1.93 -16.13 -2.82
CA PHE A 38 -1.01 -15.02 -3.14
C PHE A 38 0.01 -15.25 -4.27
N MET A 39 -0.03 -16.30 -5.01
CA MET A 39 0.99 -16.64 -6.00
C MET A 39 1.07 -15.72 -7.22
N ARG A 40 0.21 -14.70 -7.32
CA ARG A 40 0.15 -13.77 -8.47
C ARG A 40 0.37 -12.33 -8.07
N ALA A 41 -0.52 -11.45 -8.47
CA ALA A 41 -0.38 -10.01 -8.29
C ALA A 41 -0.03 -9.59 -6.85
N THR A 42 -0.57 -10.25 -5.84
CA THR A 42 -0.27 -9.95 -4.44
C THR A 42 1.19 -10.21 -4.08
N TYR A 43 1.79 -11.27 -4.61
CA TYR A 43 3.21 -11.58 -4.38
C TYR A 43 4.16 -10.71 -5.22
N ILE A 44 3.75 -10.37 -6.45
CA ILE A 44 4.60 -9.65 -7.41
C ILE A 44 4.59 -8.14 -7.16
N ASN A 45 3.56 -7.59 -6.51
CA ASN A 45 3.45 -6.17 -6.26
C ASN A 45 4.50 -5.68 -5.23
N GLN A 46 4.58 -4.37 -5.06
CA GLN A 46 5.55 -3.75 -4.16
C GLN A 46 5.20 -3.92 -2.66
N ALA A 47 4.10 -4.60 -2.33
CA ALA A 47 3.61 -4.82 -0.96
C ALA A 47 3.62 -3.53 -0.10
N ARG A 48 3.18 -2.41 -0.69
CA ARG A 48 3.17 -1.12 -0.01
C ARG A 48 1.80 -0.77 0.55
N VAL A 49 1.81 -0.25 1.76
CA VAL A 49 0.68 0.47 2.34
C VAL A 49 0.83 1.94 1.96
N HIS A 50 0.05 2.38 0.97
CA HIS A 50 0.18 3.70 0.37
C HIS A 50 -0.47 4.81 1.19
N MET A 51 0.29 5.89 1.46
CA MET A 51 -0.24 7.15 2.01
C MET A 51 -0.75 8.10 0.93
N GLY A 52 -0.56 7.78 -0.34
CA GLY A 52 -1.07 8.57 -1.47
C GLY A 52 -0.03 9.33 -2.29
N TYR A 53 1.25 9.25 -1.97
CA TYR A 53 2.35 9.98 -2.65
C TYR A 53 2.43 9.71 -4.16
N HIS A 54 2.01 8.55 -4.62
CA HIS A 54 1.97 8.21 -6.05
C HIS A 54 0.96 9.02 -6.88
N TYR A 55 0.09 9.78 -6.22
CA TYR A 55 -1.02 10.46 -6.87
C TYR A 55 -0.95 12.00 -6.78
N PRO A 56 0.20 12.66 -7.07
CA PRO A 56 0.32 14.11 -6.91
C PRO A 56 -0.61 14.91 -7.83
N ARG A 57 -1.16 14.26 -8.86
CA ARG A 57 -2.13 14.83 -9.81
C ARG A 57 -3.58 14.43 -9.55
N SER A 58 -3.84 13.62 -8.52
CA SER A 58 -5.18 13.17 -8.14
C SER A 58 -5.40 13.28 -6.63
N TYR A 59 -5.67 14.49 -6.18
CA TYR A 59 -5.87 14.81 -4.77
C TYR A 59 -6.92 13.91 -4.10
N SER A 60 -8.05 13.66 -4.77
CA SER A 60 -9.10 12.80 -4.22
C SER A 60 -8.64 11.36 -3.99
N THR A 61 -7.78 10.83 -4.85
CA THR A 61 -7.20 9.49 -4.69
C THR A 61 -6.19 9.47 -3.55
N ALA A 62 -5.35 10.51 -3.45
CA ALA A 62 -4.37 10.63 -2.37
C ALA A 62 -5.04 10.69 -0.99
N ILE A 63 -6.06 11.52 -0.82
CA ILE A 63 -6.81 11.64 0.43
C ILE A 63 -7.48 10.32 0.81
N LYS A 64 -8.06 9.59 -0.15
CA LYS A 64 -8.62 8.26 0.14
C LYS A 64 -7.54 7.29 0.63
N SER A 65 -6.37 7.26 -0.01
CA SER A 65 -5.26 6.42 0.42
C SER A 65 -4.80 6.78 1.83
N ALA A 66 -4.59 8.05 2.13
CA ALA A 66 -4.20 8.53 3.45
C ALA A 66 -5.25 8.16 4.53
N HIS A 67 -6.54 8.31 4.22
CA HIS A 67 -7.62 7.93 5.15
C HIS A 67 -7.63 6.44 5.49
N TYR A 68 -7.38 5.58 4.49
CA TYR A 68 -7.34 4.13 4.73
C TYR A 68 -6.03 3.61 5.31
N PHE A 69 -4.95 4.40 5.25
CA PHE A 69 -3.63 4.03 5.76
C PHE A 69 -3.68 3.69 7.26
N GLU A 70 -4.20 4.59 8.08
CA GLU A 70 -4.30 4.38 9.53
C GLU A 70 -5.17 3.17 9.89
N ARG A 71 -6.26 3.00 9.16
CA ARG A 71 -7.13 1.83 9.33
C ARG A 71 -6.40 0.54 9.02
N PHE A 72 -5.67 0.47 7.90
CA PHE A 72 -4.89 -0.70 7.53
C PHE A 72 -3.81 -0.99 8.57
N CYS A 73 -3.09 0.03 9.03
CA CYS A 73 -2.06 -0.13 10.06
C CYS A 73 -2.63 -0.67 11.38
N ARG A 74 -3.81 -0.22 11.77
CA ARG A 74 -4.50 -0.73 12.97
C ARG A 74 -4.97 -2.17 12.82
N ASP A 75 -5.58 -2.49 11.69
CA ASP A 75 -6.22 -3.79 11.46
C ASP A 75 -5.17 -4.88 11.12
N TYR A 76 -4.01 -4.50 10.54
CA TYR A 76 -2.97 -5.40 10.02
C TYR A 76 -1.54 -5.04 10.48
N GLY A 77 -1.41 -4.38 11.62
CA GLY A 77 -0.11 -3.95 12.17
C GLY A 77 0.89 -5.09 12.37
N PHE A 78 0.41 -6.29 12.65
CA PHE A 78 1.22 -7.48 12.86
C PHE A 78 2.07 -7.90 11.63
N CYS A 79 1.64 -7.55 10.42
CA CYS A 79 2.35 -7.87 9.18
C CYS A 79 3.09 -6.68 8.56
N LEU A 80 3.20 -5.55 9.26
CA LEU A 80 3.82 -4.35 8.73
C LEU A 80 5.31 -4.26 9.06
N HIS A 81 6.09 -3.87 8.06
CA HIS A 81 7.43 -3.35 8.20
C HIS A 81 7.39 -1.82 8.19
N THR A 82 7.77 -1.21 9.31
CA THR A 82 7.69 0.25 9.53
C THR A 82 9.04 0.92 9.75
N GLU A 83 10.10 0.13 10.02
CA GLU A 83 11.42 0.63 10.42
C GLU A 83 12.38 0.78 9.23
N PHE A 84 12.06 1.69 8.32
CA PHE A 84 12.95 2.07 7.23
C PHE A 84 12.63 3.47 6.72
N ASP A 85 13.63 4.12 6.12
CA ASP A 85 13.46 5.41 5.46
C ASP A 85 12.77 5.23 4.11
N GLN A 86 11.60 5.80 3.97
CA GLN A 86 10.90 5.87 2.68
C GLN A 86 11.17 7.21 2.04
N VAL A 87 11.87 7.21 0.90
CA VAL A 87 12.24 8.42 0.17
C VAL A 87 11.53 8.48 -1.17
N TYR A 88 10.80 9.57 -1.40
CA TYR A 88 10.30 9.96 -2.70
C TYR A 88 11.20 11.01 -3.32
N ALA A 89 11.38 10.97 -4.63
CA ALA A 89 12.11 11.98 -5.36
C ALA A 89 11.35 12.41 -6.61
N THR A 90 11.47 13.67 -6.96
CA THR A 90 11.00 14.21 -8.22
C THR A 90 12.15 14.31 -9.19
N SER A 91 11.94 13.85 -10.43
CA SER A 91 13.00 13.87 -11.46
C SER A 91 13.26 15.31 -11.91
N ALA A 92 14.56 15.65 -12.07
CA ALA A 92 14.95 16.92 -12.66
C ALA A 92 14.60 17.01 -14.16
N HIS A 93 14.30 15.88 -14.82
CA HIS A 93 14.03 15.80 -16.24
C HIS A 93 12.74 15.02 -16.51
N PHE A 94 11.92 15.53 -17.43
CA PHE A 94 10.70 14.87 -17.92
C PHE A 94 9.67 14.48 -16.85
N SER A 95 9.66 15.19 -15.71
CA SER A 95 8.66 14.98 -14.67
C SER A 95 7.40 15.82 -14.92
N TRP A 96 6.25 15.21 -14.70
CA TRP A 96 4.95 15.89 -14.70
C TRP A 96 4.68 16.66 -13.39
N THR A 97 5.53 16.46 -12.38
CA THR A 97 5.43 17.08 -11.07
C THR A 97 6.84 17.42 -10.60
N ASN A 98 7.11 18.68 -10.36
CA ASN A 98 8.39 19.14 -9.81
C ASN A 98 8.38 19.15 -8.28
N ALA A 99 9.54 19.40 -7.66
CA ALA A 99 9.70 19.41 -6.20
C ALA A 99 8.74 20.38 -5.49
N ALA A 100 8.55 21.57 -6.04
CA ALA A 100 7.66 22.56 -5.44
C ALA A 100 6.18 22.14 -5.51
N GLU A 101 5.77 21.53 -6.60
CA GLU A 101 4.41 21.00 -6.77
C GLU A 101 4.16 19.81 -5.85
N PHE A 102 5.16 18.93 -5.69
CA PHE A 102 5.06 17.78 -4.79
C PHE A 102 4.92 18.24 -3.33
N ARG A 103 5.70 19.22 -2.87
CA ARG A 103 5.55 19.80 -1.52
C ARG A 103 4.16 20.39 -1.30
N ARG A 104 3.68 21.21 -2.26
CA ARG A 104 2.33 21.77 -2.16
C ARG A 104 1.24 20.71 -2.09
N PHE A 105 1.38 19.66 -2.89
CA PHE A 105 0.47 18.51 -2.87
C PHE A 105 0.48 17.82 -1.50
N CYS A 106 1.65 17.49 -0.96
CA CYS A 106 1.76 16.84 0.34
C CYS A 106 1.18 17.70 1.47
N ALA A 107 1.49 19.01 1.45
CA ALA A 107 0.93 19.97 2.43
C ALA A 107 -0.61 20.03 2.33
N ALA A 108 -1.17 20.08 1.13
CA ALA A 108 -2.61 20.08 0.91
C ALA A 108 -3.27 18.76 1.35
N ALA A 109 -2.58 17.64 1.16
CA ALA A 109 -3.05 16.32 1.57
C ALA A 109 -2.83 16.02 3.07
N GLY A 110 -2.10 16.87 3.79
CA GLY A 110 -1.77 16.67 5.20
C GLY A 110 -0.86 15.47 5.46
N ILE A 111 0.00 15.10 4.48
CA ILE A 111 0.91 13.97 4.57
C ILE A 111 2.36 14.44 4.72
N ARG A 112 3.17 13.66 5.43
CA ARG A 112 4.57 14.00 5.74
C ARG A 112 5.41 14.19 4.47
N CYS A 113 6.22 15.25 4.44
CA CYS A 113 7.09 15.56 3.31
C CYS A 113 8.27 16.40 3.81
N ASP A 114 9.30 15.76 4.34
CA ASP A 114 10.48 16.41 4.87
C ASP A 114 11.57 16.45 3.81
N ASP A 115 12.10 17.63 3.50
CA ASP A 115 13.18 17.76 2.52
C ASP A 115 14.45 17.06 2.99
N VAL A 116 15.06 16.27 2.07
CA VAL A 116 16.37 15.65 2.26
C VAL A 116 17.27 15.95 1.06
N PRO A 117 18.60 16.00 1.24
CA PRO A 117 19.53 16.19 0.12
C PRO A 117 19.38 15.04 -0.89
N PRO A 118 19.05 15.33 -2.16
CA PRO A 118 18.88 14.27 -3.16
C PRO A 118 20.14 13.42 -3.35
N GLU A 119 21.32 14.03 -3.22
CA GLU A 119 22.62 13.37 -3.42
C GLU A 119 22.93 12.30 -2.38
N ARG A 120 22.18 12.26 -1.28
CA ARG A 120 22.28 11.18 -0.29
C ARG A 120 21.77 9.84 -0.83
N TYR A 121 20.83 9.88 -1.78
CA TYR A 121 20.11 8.69 -2.27
C TYR A 121 20.23 8.50 -3.78
N PHE A 122 20.51 9.56 -4.53
CA PHE A 122 20.49 9.58 -5.99
C PHE A 122 21.75 10.26 -6.55
N ASN A 123 22.12 9.91 -7.75
CA ASN A 123 23.22 10.58 -8.44
C ASN A 123 22.90 12.07 -8.68
N LYS A 124 23.92 12.91 -8.57
CA LYS A 124 23.81 14.36 -8.74
C LYS A 124 23.13 14.74 -10.07
N GLY A 125 22.16 15.64 -9.99
CA GLY A 125 21.46 16.18 -11.15
C GLY A 125 20.30 15.34 -11.67
N LEU A 126 20.02 14.17 -11.09
CA LEU A 126 18.87 13.34 -11.49
C LEU A 126 17.53 13.81 -10.88
N CYS A 127 17.57 14.43 -9.71
CA CYS A 127 16.39 14.86 -8.99
C CYS A 127 16.42 16.37 -8.70
N ASP A 128 15.28 17.02 -8.80
CA ASP A 128 15.07 18.41 -8.39
C ASP A 128 14.61 18.53 -6.93
N GLY A 129 14.24 17.40 -6.30
CA GLY A 129 13.92 17.27 -4.89
C GLY A 129 13.87 15.82 -4.44
N ALA A 130 14.17 15.60 -3.14
CA ALA A 130 13.98 14.32 -2.46
C ALA A 130 13.34 14.57 -1.09
N PHE A 131 12.47 13.68 -0.65
CA PHE A 131 11.60 13.87 0.49
C PHE A 131 11.51 12.60 1.31
N LEU A 132 11.73 12.72 2.62
CA LEU A 132 11.41 11.67 3.56
C LEU A 132 9.89 11.66 3.79
N THR A 133 9.29 10.51 3.58
CA THR A 133 7.84 10.31 3.60
C THR A 133 7.45 9.19 4.57
N THR A 134 6.16 8.92 4.70
CA THR A 134 5.66 7.83 5.55
C THR A 134 4.85 6.87 4.69
N GLU A 135 5.44 5.75 4.33
CA GLU A 135 4.75 4.57 3.79
C GLU A 135 5.36 3.34 4.41
N TYR A 136 4.59 2.26 4.48
CA TYR A 136 5.03 1.00 5.04
C TYR A 136 5.01 -0.10 3.98
N THR A 137 5.69 -1.20 4.27
CA THR A 137 5.53 -2.44 3.51
C THR A 137 4.83 -3.47 4.39
N TYR A 138 4.15 -4.43 3.76
CA TYR A 138 3.53 -5.54 4.48
C TYR A 138 4.06 -6.87 3.97
N ASP A 139 4.16 -7.83 4.88
CA ASP A 139 4.45 -9.22 4.53
C ASP A 139 3.14 -9.95 4.22
N CYS A 140 2.95 -10.31 2.96
CA CYS A 140 1.75 -11.00 2.53
C CYS A 140 1.64 -12.44 3.07
N LEU A 141 2.75 -13.07 3.47
CA LEU A 141 2.74 -14.40 4.06
C LEU A 141 2.26 -14.36 5.51
N LEU A 142 2.69 -13.36 6.29
CA LEU A 142 2.19 -13.15 7.65
C LEU A 142 0.69 -12.80 7.65
N TYR A 143 0.25 -12.01 6.69
CA TYR A 143 -1.18 -11.70 6.51
C TYR A 143 -2.04 -12.94 6.32
N THR A 144 -1.49 -14.02 5.73
CA THR A 144 -2.20 -15.28 5.48
C THR A 144 -2.30 -16.16 6.72
N SER A 145 -1.23 -16.23 7.54
CA SER A 145 -1.21 -17.15 8.67
C SER A 145 -2.26 -16.79 9.72
N ASP A 146 -2.45 -15.50 9.96
CA ASP A 146 -3.46 -15.02 10.92
C ASP A 146 -4.90 -15.18 10.41
N ALA A 147 -5.10 -15.09 9.08
CA ALA A 147 -6.42 -15.30 8.45
C ALA A 147 -6.82 -16.78 8.30
N ALA A 148 -5.88 -17.72 8.54
CA ALA A 148 -6.13 -19.16 8.44
C ALA A 148 -6.39 -19.81 9.80
N ASP A 149 -6.10 -19.11 10.90
CA ASP A 149 -6.25 -19.61 12.27
C ASP A 149 -7.63 -19.22 12.89
N ASP A 150 -8.45 -18.41 12.21
CA ASP A 150 -9.83 -18.09 12.56
C ASP A 150 -10.81 -18.93 11.70
#